data_a89e23577b887fd5a09ee8b405aaac91
#
_entry.id   a89e23577b887fd5a09ee8b405aaac91
#
_cell.length_a   1.000
_cell.length_b   1.000
_cell.length_c   1.000
_cell.angle_alpha   90.00
_cell.angle_beta   90.00
_cell.angle_gamma   90.00
#
_symmetry.space_group_name_H-M   'P 1'
#
loop_
_entity.id
_entity.type
_entity.pdbx_description
1 polymer ?
#
loop_
_entity_poly.entity_id
_entity_poly.type
_entity_poly.pdbx_seq_one_letter_code
_entity_poly.pdbx_strand_id
1 'polypeptide(L)'
;LTALTEQPYGMILAVGPTGSGKTTTLHAMIGHINTRERKIWTIEDPVEIRQPGLRQLQVVREVDVTFQSAMRSFLRADPDVIMVGEMRDVETASMAIEASLTGHLLVSTLHTNSAPETITRLTDMGMEPFAFSDALLGILAQRLVKRLCGKCREDYAASDAEREEFVRYLGEERLSKLTRSEGLRLWRAPGCQDCEYTGYDGRVALHELLVVNDEIRQAI
;
A
#
# COMPACT_ATOMS: atom_id res chain seq x y z
N LEU A 1 0.64 3.18 -10.36
CA LEU A 1 1.03 1.96 -9.66
C LEU A 1 1.37 0.84 -10.66
N THR A 2 0.52 0.60 -11.67
CA THR A 2 0.75 -0.41 -12.72
C THR A 2 2.15 -0.29 -13.34
N ALA A 3 2.56 0.91 -13.74
CA ALA A 3 3.89 1.14 -14.31
C ALA A 3 5.05 0.81 -13.35
N LEU A 4 4.83 0.88 -12.03
CA LEU A 4 5.83 0.46 -11.05
C LEU A 4 5.93 -1.07 -10.95
N THR A 5 4.80 -1.79 -11.06
CA THR A 5 4.79 -3.25 -10.99
C THR A 5 5.36 -3.91 -12.26
N GLU A 6 5.49 -3.18 -13.34
CA GLU A 6 6.09 -3.64 -14.59
C GLU A 6 7.62 -3.45 -14.66
N GLN A 7 8.20 -2.77 -13.65
CA GLN A 7 9.66 -2.64 -13.56
C GLN A 7 10.30 -4.01 -13.37
N PRO A 8 11.49 -4.23 -13.96
CA PRO A 8 12.18 -5.51 -13.86
C PRO A 8 12.73 -5.79 -12.47
N TYR A 9 13.06 -4.75 -11.71
CA TYR A 9 13.61 -4.85 -10.35
C TYR A 9 13.29 -3.57 -9.56
N GLY A 10 13.50 -3.63 -8.26
CA GLY A 10 13.25 -2.55 -7.32
C GLY A 10 12.23 -2.93 -6.27
N MET A 11 11.90 -2.01 -5.37
CA MET A 11 11.03 -2.26 -4.21
C MET A 11 9.79 -1.37 -4.24
N ILE A 12 8.63 -1.97 -4.05
CA ILE A 12 7.35 -1.26 -3.88
C ILE A 12 6.80 -1.59 -2.49
N LEU A 13 6.44 -0.57 -1.73
CA LEU A 13 5.90 -0.72 -0.38
C LEU A 13 4.42 -0.29 -0.34
N ALA A 14 3.57 -1.17 0.19
CA ALA A 14 2.20 -0.82 0.56
C ALA A 14 2.13 -0.60 2.08
N VAL A 15 1.77 0.60 2.51
CA VAL A 15 1.83 0.98 3.92
C VAL A 15 0.47 1.46 4.43
N GLY A 16 0.29 1.44 5.74
CA GLY A 16 -0.96 1.83 6.39
C GLY A 16 -1.23 0.99 7.63
N PRO A 17 -2.24 1.35 8.42
CA PRO A 17 -2.62 0.61 9.62
C PRO A 17 -3.14 -0.79 9.29
N THR A 18 -3.29 -1.61 10.33
CA THR A 18 -3.95 -2.92 10.20
C THR A 18 -5.37 -2.75 9.66
N GLY A 19 -5.75 -3.62 8.72
CA GLY A 19 -7.07 -3.57 8.09
C GLY A 19 -7.23 -2.51 7.00
N SER A 20 -6.14 -1.83 6.58
CA SER A 20 -6.19 -0.87 5.46
C SER A 20 -6.22 -1.51 4.06
N GLY A 21 -6.14 -2.84 3.96
CA GLY A 21 -6.21 -3.58 2.70
C GLY A 21 -4.86 -3.79 2.01
N LYS A 22 -3.73 -3.65 2.72
CA LYS A 22 -2.38 -3.83 2.16
C LYS A 22 -2.19 -5.18 1.48
N THR A 23 -2.55 -6.28 2.15
CA THR A 23 -2.47 -7.65 1.60
C THR A 23 -3.25 -7.77 0.29
N THR A 24 -4.49 -7.25 0.25
CA THR A 24 -5.31 -7.25 -0.96
C THR A 24 -4.65 -6.47 -2.09
N THR A 25 -4.04 -5.34 -1.78
CA THR A 25 -3.33 -4.50 -2.77
C THR A 25 -2.07 -5.20 -3.28
N LEU A 26 -1.25 -5.82 -2.41
CA LEU A 26 -0.10 -6.62 -2.84
C LEU A 26 -0.53 -7.76 -3.78
N HIS A 27 -1.56 -8.50 -3.41
CA HIS A 27 -2.09 -9.57 -4.24
C HIS A 27 -2.67 -9.08 -5.56
N ALA A 28 -3.28 -7.89 -5.60
CA ALA A 28 -3.73 -7.27 -6.84
C ALA A 28 -2.56 -6.85 -7.75
N MET A 29 -1.49 -6.27 -7.17
CA MET A 29 -0.27 -5.94 -7.91
C MET A 29 0.38 -7.19 -8.50
N ILE A 30 0.56 -8.24 -7.70
CA ILE A 30 1.12 -9.52 -8.15
C ILE A 30 0.24 -10.17 -9.21
N GLY A 31 -1.08 -10.20 -9.00
CA GLY A 31 -2.03 -10.75 -9.96
C GLY A 31 -1.98 -10.07 -11.33
N HIS A 32 -1.66 -8.77 -11.36
CA HIS A 32 -1.49 -8.01 -12.60
C HIS A 32 -0.27 -8.49 -13.42
N ILE A 33 0.80 -8.88 -12.75
CA ILE A 33 2.06 -9.29 -13.40
C ILE A 33 2.28 -10.80 -13.41
N ASN A 34 1.35 -11.59 -12.90
CA ASN A 34 1.44 -13.05 -12.82
C ASN A 34 1.20 -13.68 -14.20
N THR A 35 2.27 -13.92 -14.92
CA THR A 35 2.28 -14.64 -16.21
C THR A 35 2.99 -15.99 -16.07
N ARG A 36 2.89 -16.84 -17.08
CA ARG A 36 3.56 -18.17 -17.06
C ARG A 36 5.08 -18.07 -17.09
N GLU A 37 5.59 -16.98 -17.62
CA GLU A 37 7.03 -16.70 -17.77
C GLU A 37 7.65 -16.14 -16.49
N ARG A 38 6.84 -15.55 -15.60
CA ARG A 38 7.33 -14.95 -14.35
C ARG A 38 7.29 -15.92 -13.18
N LYS A 39 8.41 -16.02 -12.50
CA LYS A 39 8.60 -16.85 -11.31
C LYS A 39 8.35 -16.00 -10.07
N ILE A 40 7.16 -16.11 -9.48
CA ILE A 40 6.73 -15.30 -8.35
C ILE A 40 6.69 -16.14 -7.08
N TRP A 41 7.42 -15.71 -6.05
CA TRP A 41 7.48 -16.35 -4.74
C TRP A 41 6.97 -15.40 -3.65
N THR A 42 6.21 -15.94 -2.71
CA THR A 42 5.71 -15.15 -1.58
C THR A 42 6.04 -15.82 -0.25
N ILE A 43 6.27 -15.01 0.78
CA ILE A 43 6.31 -15.43 2.18
C ILE A 43 5.33 -14.59 2.98
N GLU A 44 4.38 -15.23 3.66
CA GLU A 44 3.23 -14.59 4.29
C GLU A 44 2.97 -15.16 5.70
N ASP A 45 2.40 -14.36 6.61
CA ASP A 45 2.07 -14.75 8.00
C ASP A 45 0.65 -14.30 8.39
N PRO A 46 -0.41 -15.11 8.10
CA PRO A 46 -0.46 -16.31 7.23
C PRO A 46 -0.73 -15.99 5.73
N VAL A 47 -0.84 -17.03 4.90
CA VAL A 47 -1.37 -16.90 3.52
C VAL A 47 -2.88 -16.71 3.58
N GLU A 48 -3.34 -15.47 3.33
CA GLU A 48 -4.76 -15.10 3.33
C GLU A 48 -5.44 -15.33 1.98
N ILE A 49 -4.73 -15.06 0.88
CA ILE A 49 -5.26 -15.12 -0.49
C ILE A 49 -4.41 -16.10 -1.30
N ARG A 50 -5.00 -17.18 -1.76
CA ARG A 50 -4.33 -18.12 -2.66
C ARG A 50 -4.52 -17.71 -4.11
N GLN A 51 -3.42 -17.65 -4.86
CA GLN A 51 -3.45 -17.33 -6.29
C GLN A 51 -2.76 -18.43 -7.12
N PRO A 52 -3.41 -18.94 -8.17
CA PRO A 52 -2.77 -19.87 -9.10
C PRO A 52 -1.50 -19.26 -9.72
N GLY A 53 -0.47 -20.07 -9.93
CA GLY A 53 0.78 -19.61 -10.53
C GLY A 53 1.82 -19.09 -9.55
N LEU A 54 1.43 -18.72 -8.32
CA LEU A 54 2.35 -18.27 -7.27
C LEU A 54 2.93 -19.46 -6.48
N ARG A 55 4.15 -19.31 -6.02
CA ARG A 55 4.76 -20.17 -5.01
C ARG A 55 4.66 -19.50 -3.66
N GLN A 56 3.57 -19.77 -2.93
CA GLN A 56 3.25 -19.13 -1.67
C GLN A 56 3.73 -19.98 -0.50
N LEU A 57 4.64 -19.43 0.28
CA LEU A 57 5.16 -20.01 1.50
C LEU A 57 4.51 -19.32 2.70
N GLN A 58 4.05 -20.09 3.66
CA GLN A 58 3.55 -19.56 4.93
C GLN A 58 4.62 -19.66 6.01
N VAL A 59 4.72 -18.64 6.85
CA VAL A 59 5.54 -18.68 8.07
C VAL A 59 5.04 -19.79 8.99
N VAL A 60 5.94 -20.67 9.42
CA VAL A 60 5.70 -21.74 10.38
C VAL A 60 6.90 -21.78 11.33
N ARG A 61 6.80 -21.07 12.44
CA ARG A 61 7.93 -20.84 13.37
C ARG A 61 8.40 -22.13 14.04
N GLU A 62 7.50 -23.07 14.23
CA GLU A 62 7.76 -24.38 14.86
C GLU A 62 8.78 -25.24 14.09
N VAL A 63 8.94 -24.98 12.80
CA VAL A 63 9.89 -25.67 11.90
C VAL A 63 10.88 -24.69 11.26
N ASP A 64 11.08 -23.54 11.89
CA ASP A 64 12.05 -22.49 11.48
C ASP A 64 11.82 -21.92 10.08
N VAL A 65 10.56 -21.95 9.59
CA VAL A 65 10.15 -21.24 8.38
C VAL A 65 9.77 -19.82 8.79
N THR A 66 10.71 -18.91 8.65
CA THR A 66 10.60 -17.48 8.97
C THR A 66 10.72 -16.62 7.72
N PHE A 67 10.46 -15.32 7.81
CA PHE A 67 10.72 -14.38 6.71
C PHE A 67 12.18 -14.45 6.26
N GLN A 68 13.13 -14.49 7.19
CA GLN A 68 14.56 -14.50 6.94
C GLN A 68 15.00 -15.81 6.26
N SER A 69 14.57 -16.98 6.79
CA SER A 69 14.94 -18.28 6.22
C SER A 69 14.36 -18.47 4.80
N ALA A 70 13.14 -17.98 4.58
CA ALA A 70 12.51 -17.97 3.26
C ALA A 70 13.25 -17.07 2.28
N MET A 71 13.56 -15.81 2.66
CA MET A 71 14.30 -14.88 1.81
C MET A 71 15.64 -15.42 1.36
N ARG A 72 16.44 -16.01 2.27
CA ARG A 72 17.70 -16.66 1.92
C ARG A 72 17.54 -17.80 0.89
N SER A 73 16.40 -18.50 0.95
CA SER A 73 16.09 -19.57 0.01
C SER A 73 15.62 -19.03 -1.34
N PHE A 74 14.81 -17.96 -1.32
CA PHE A 74 14.28 -17.30 -2.52
C PHE A 74 15.41 -16.72 -3.38
N LEU A 75 16.35 -16.00 -2.76
CA LEU A 75 17.50 -15.42 -3.46
C LEU A 75 18.36 -16.47 -4.19
N ARG A 76 18.40 -17.73 -3.69
CA ARG A 76 19.08 -18.85 -4.39
C ARG A 76 18.24 -19.54 -5.43
N ALA A 77 16.93 -19.25 -5.46
CA ALA A 77 16.00 -19.87 -6.39
C ALA A 77 15.76 -19.03 -7.65
N ASP A 78 16.38 -17.85 -7.73
CA ASP A 78 16.30 -16.93 -8.88
C ASP A 78 14.83 -16.62 -9.29
N PRO A 79 14.01 -16.03 -8.41
CA PRO A 79 12.66 -15.57 -8.75
C PRO A 79 12.72 -14.23 -9.47
N ASP A 80 11.77 -13.95 -10.35
CA ASP A 80 11.61 -12.60 -10.94
C ASP A 80 10.97 -11.62 -9.94
N VAL A 81 10.05 -12.14 -9.13
CA VAL A 81 9.28 -11.32 -8.17
C VAL A 81 9.24 -11.99 -6.81
N ILE A 82 9.49 -11.21 -5.77
CA ILE A 82 9.40 -11.63 -4.38
C ILE A 82 8.34 -10.78 -3.67
N MET A 83 7.39 -11.41 -3.00
CA MET A 83 6.50 -10.74 -2.07
C MET A 83 6.84 -11.16 -0.64
N VAL A 84 7.16 -10.18 0.19
CA VAL A 84 7.30 -10.34 1.64
C VAL A 84 6.07 -9.74 2.29
N GLY A 85 5.25 -10.54 2.95
CA GLY A 85 3.97 -10.10 3.53
C GLY A 85 4.12 -8.85 4.40
N GLU A 86 5.20 -8.79 5.18
CA GLU A 86 5.56 -7.61 5.96
C GLU A 86 7.05 -7.60 6.33
N MET A 87 7.62 -6.41 6.50
CA MET A 87 8.97 -6.21 7.03
C MET A 87 8.86 -5.66 8.47
N ARG A 88 9.22 -6.50 9.46
CA ARG A 88 9.15 -6.12 10.87
C ARG A 88 10.52 -5.86 11.51
N ASP A 89 11.56 -6.40 10.94
CA ASP A 89 12.91 -6.40 11.49
C ASP A 89 13.95 -5.98 10.45
N VAL A 90 15.10 -5.57 10.97
CA VAL A 90 16.25 -5.07 10.21
C VAL A 90 16.76 -6.10 9.19
N GLU A 91 16.82 -7.37 9.60
CA GLU A 91 17.38 -8.44 8.75
C GLU A 91 16.52 -8.67 7.51
N THR A 92 15.18 -8.75 7.69
CA THR A 92 14.23 -8.89 6.59
C THR A 92 14.28 -7.67 5.67
N ALA A 93 14.36 -6.46 6.22
CA ALA A 93 14.44 -5.22 5.44
C ALA A 93 15.75 -5.14 4.63
N SER A 94 16.89 -5.49 5.23
CA SER A 94 18.18 -5.52 4.54
C SER A 94 18.18 -6.50 3.37
N MET A 95 17.68 -7.72 3.58
CA MET A 95 17.57 -8.71 2.49
C MET A 95 16.60 -8.28 1.39
N ALA A 96 15.52 -7.58 1.74
CA ALA A 96 14.57 -7.03 0.77
C ALA A 96 15.22 -5.95 -0.11
N ILE A 97 15.98 -5.04 0.49
CA ILE A 97 16.73 -4.01 -0.23
C ILE A 97 17.79 -4.65 -1.14
N GLU A 98 18.58 -5.59 -0.62
CA GLU A 98 19.59 -6.32 -1.41
C GLU A 98 18.96 -7.05 -2.61
N ALA A 99 17.86 -7.77 -2.40
CA ALA A 99 17.11 -8.42 -3.48
C ALA A 99 16.70 -7.42 -4.57
N SER A 100 16.20 -6.26 -4.15
CA SER A 100 15.74 -5.20 -5.05
C SER A 100 16.86 -4.57 -5.86
N LEU A 101 18.08 -4.51 -5.32
CA LEU A 101 19.26 -3.99 -6.00
C LEU A 101 19.92 -5.05 -6.92
N THR A 102 19.68 -6.34 -6.65
CA THR A 102 20.29 -7.45 -7.37
C THR A 102 19.40 -8.07 -8.47
N GLY A 103 18.37 -7.34 -8.89
CA GLY A 103 17.60 -7.70 -10.09
C GLY A 103 16.21 -8.28 -9.83
N HIS A 104 15.70 -8.24 -8.61
CA HIS A 104 14.38 -8.77 -8.28
C HIS A 104 13.37 -7.62 -8.06
N LEU A 105 12.16 -7.78 -8.56
CA LEU A 105 11.05 -6.92 -8.14
C LEU A 105 10.53 -7.40 -6.78
N LEU A 106 10.64 -6.56 -5.77
CA LEU A 106 10.18 -6.88 -4.43
C LEU A 106 8.96 -6.03 -4.06
N VAL A 107 7.91 -6.67 -3.55
CA VAL A 107 6.74 -5.99 -2.98
C VAL A 107 6.54 -6.39 -1.52
N SER A 108 6.30 -5.41 -0.65
CA SER A 108 6.14 -5.68 0.79
C SER A 108 5.25 -4.67 1.48
N THR A 109 5.02 -4.87 2.79
CA THR A 109 4.28 -3.92 3.63
C THR A 109 5.09 -3.43 4.82
N LEU A 110 4.76 -2.22 5.26
CA LEU A 110 5.15 -1.64 6.53
C LEU A 110 3.94 -1.03 7.24
N HIS A 111 4.06 -0.83 8.55
CA HIS A 111 3.04 -0.20 9.37
C HIS A 111 3.42 1.27 9.65
N THR A 112 3.25 2.12 8.64
CA THR A 112 3.40 3.58 8.73
C THR A 112 2.11 4.24 8.26
N ASN A 113 1.89 5.51 8.58
CA ASN A 113 0.63 6.21 8.27
C ASN A 113 0.67 6.99 6.96
N SER A 114 1.86 7.28 6.43
CA SER A 114 2.05 8.03 5.20
C SER A 114 3.29 7.53 4.44
N ALA A 115 3.41 7.94 3.18
CA ALA A 115 4.56 7.57 2.38
C ALA A 115 5.87 8.22 2.89
N PRO A 116 5.93 9.52 3.26
CA PRO A 116 7.13 10.12 3.85
C PRO A 116 7.55 9.48 5.18
N GLU A 117 6.58 9.15 6.06
CA GLU A 117 6.86 8.46 7.34
C GLU A 117 7.57 7.11 7.12
N THR A 118 7.31 6.46 5.99
CA THR A 118 7.94 5.18 5.65
C THR A 118 9.45 5.32 5.45
N ILE A 119 9.90 6.43 4.86
CA ILE A 119 11.32 6.74 4.67
C ILE A 119 12.00 6.88 6.04
N THR A 120 11.42 7.69 6.93
CA THR A 120 11.91 7.82 8.31
C THR A 120 11.93 6.46 9.01
N ARG A 121 10.89 5.65 8.84
CA ARG A 121 10.81 4.32 9.46
C ARG A 121 11.92 3.38 8.99
N LEU A 122 12.27 3.37 7.71
CA LEU A 122 13.38 2.57 7.19
C LEU A 122 14.71 3.03 7.79
N THR A 123 14.92 4.35 7.92
CA THR A 123 16.11 4.93 8.58
C THR A 123 16.16 4.52 10.06
N ASP A 124 15.05 4.62 10.80
CA ASP A 124 14.94 4.21 12.20
C ASP A 124 15.20 2.71 12.40
N MET A 125 14.89 1.91 11.40
CA MET A 125 15.24 0.49 11.37
C MET A 125 16.72 0.24 11.07
N GLY A 126 17.55 1.28 10.88
CA GLY A 126 18.98 1.18 10.63
C GLY A 126 19.33 0.94 9.16
N MET A 127 18.41 1.16 8.24
CA MET A 127 18.71 1.09 6.81
C MET A 127 19.45 2.34 6.34
N GLU A 128 20.52 2.14 5.58
CA GLU A 128 21.25 3.25 4.99
C GLU A 128 20.39 3.96 3.93
N PRO A 129 20.15 5.28 4.04
CA PRO A 129 19.31 6.03 3.11
C PRO A 129 19.69 5.83 1.66
N PHE A 130 20.97 5.88 1.34
CA PHE A 130 21.50 5.69 -0.01
C PHE A 130 21.10 4.31 -0.60
N ALA A 131 21.21 3.23 0.22
CA ALA A 131 20.91 1.88 -0.27
C ALA A 131 19.43 1.69 -0.58
N PHE A 132 18.52 2.15 0.30
CA PHE A 132 17.10 1.95 0.04
C PHE A 132 16.51 2.98 -0.94
N SER A 133 17.11 4.17 -1.09
CA SER A 133 16.65 5.15 -2.08
C SER A 133 16.82 4.64 -3.51
N ASP A 134 17.91 3.92 -3.78
CA ASP A 134 18.14 3.31 -5.09
C ASP A 134 17.25 2.09 -5.34
N ALA A 135 16.94 1.32 -4.30
CA ALA A 135 16.04 0.17 -4.39
C ALA A 135 14.58 0.58 -4.58
N LEU A 136 14.15 1.72 -4.00
CA LEU A 136 12.75 2.08 -3.84
C LEU A 136 12.17 2.67 -5.13
N LEU A 137 11.12 2.02 -5.67
CA LEU A 137 10.34 2.51 -6.82
C LEU A 137 9.17 3.40 -6.38
N GLY A 138 8.54 3.04 -5.27
CA GLY A 138 7.43 3.82 -4.75
C GLY A 138 6.83 3.27 -3.46
N ILE A 139 6.08 4.13 -2.79
CA ILE A 139 5.36 3.84 -1.55
C ILE A 139 3.90 4.19 -1.74
N LEU A 140 3.01 3.22 -1.51
CA LEU A 140 1.56 3.39 -1.52
C LEU A 140 1.04 3.38 -0.09
N ALA A 141 0.74 4.54 0.48
CA ALA A 141 0.04 4.62 1.75
C ALA A 141 -1.47 4.48 1.51
N GLN A 142 -2.13 3.66 2.33
CA GLN A 142 -3.51 3.23 2.11
C GLN A 142 -4.33 3.24 3.40
N ARG A 143 -5.55 3.75 3.27
CA ARG A 143 -6.59 3.66 4.31
C ARG A 143 -7.91 3.23 3.69
N LEU A 144 -8.69 2.46 4.45
CA LEU A 144 -10.06 2.14 4.07
C LEU A 144 -11.04 3.01 4.85
N VAL A 145 -11.97 3.62 4.12
CA VAL A 145 -13.11 4.35 4.70
C VAL A 145 -14.41 3.69 4.30
N LYS A 146 -15.45 3.83 5.10
CA LYS A 146 -16.79 3.35 4.78
C LYS A 146 -17.30 4.09 3.55
N ARG A 147 -17.88 3.37 2.60
CA ARG A 147 -18.55 3.95 1.43
C ARG A 147 -20.00 4.23 1.79
N LEU A 148 -20.48 5.43 1.50
CA LEU A 148 -21.90 5.76 1.65
C LEU A 148 -22.77 4.85 0.78
N CYS A 149 -23.89 4.41 1.32
CA CYS A 149 -24.86 3.59 0.59
C CYS A 149 -25.36 4.33 -0.66
N GLY A 150 -25.20 3.73 -1.81
CA GLY A 150 -25.59 4.31 -3.09
C GLY A 150 -27.10 4.54 -3.25
N LYS A 151 -27.93 3.82 -2.45
CA LYS A 151 -29.39 3.91 -2.53
C LYS A 151 -29.99 4.99 -1.63
N CYS A 152 -29.38 5.27 -0.47
CA CYS A 152 -29.92 6.27 0.45
C CYS A 152 -29.01 7.49 0.65
N ARG A 153 -27.89 7.57 -0.05
CA ARG A 153 -27.08 8.77 0.00
C ARG A 153 -27.80 9.95 -0.63
N GLU A 154 -27.77 11.07 0.04
CA GLU A 154 -28.30 12.33 -0.44
C GLU A 154 -27.23 13.42 -0.32
N ASP A 155 -27.21 14.34 -1.26
CA ASP A 155 -26.33 15.48 -1.20
C ASP A 155 -27.01 16.66 -0.49
N TYR A 156 -26.23 17.49 0.17
CA TYR A 156 -26.72 18.68 0.84
C TYR A 156 -25.70 19.83 0.73
N ALA A 157 -26.19 21.05 0.84
CA ALA A 157 -25.32 22.22 0.91
C ALA A 157 -24.58 22.23 2.25
N ALA A 158 -23.24 22.35 2.21
CA ALA A 158 -22.46 22.46 3.44
C ALA A 158 -22.85 23.70 4.23
N SER A 159 -22.91 23.55 5.53
CA SER A 159 -23.06 24.69 6.45
C SER A 159 -21.78 25.54 6.49
N ASP A 160 -21.87 26.77 7.00
CA ASP A 160 -20.69 27.64 7.15
C ASP A 160 -19.62 26.99 8.03
N ALA A 161 -20.03 26.33 9.12
CA ALA A 161 -19.11 25.64 10.03
C ALA A 161 -18.35 24.49 9.34
N GLU A 162 -19.04 23.67 8.53
CA GLU A 162 -18.41 22.61 7.73
C GLU A 162 -17.47 23.20 6.68
N ARG A 163 -17.89 24.29 6.02
CA ARG A 163 -17.03 24.99 5.05
C ARG A 163 -15.75 25.52 5.71
N GLU A 164 -15.85 26.15 6.88
CA GLU A 164 -14.70 26.62 7.66
C GLU A 164 -13.76 25.47 8.05
N GLU A 165 -14.30 24.31 8.41
CA GLU A 165 -13.51 23.12 8.69
C GLU A 165 -12.71 22.67 7.46
N PHE A 166 -13.35 22.60 6.28
CA PHE A 166 -12.67 22.27 5.03
C PHE A 166 -11.61 23.30 4.65
N VAL A 167 -11.86 24.60 4.86
CA VAL A 167 -10.87 25.67 4.65
C VAL A 167 -9.65 25.46 5.54
N ARG A 168 -9.86 25.10 6.80
CA ARG A 168 -8.76 24.84 7.76
C ARG A 168 -7.84 23.69 7.32
N TYR A 169 -8.41 22.62 6.75
CA TYR A 169 -7.62 21.45 6.32
C TYR A 169 -7.03 21.57 4.91
N LEU A 170 -7.77 22.17 3.98
CA LEU A 170 -7.41 22.18 2.56
C LEU A 170 -6.82 23.53 2.10
N GLY A 171 -7.13 24.60 2.81
CA GLY A 171 -6.92 25.97 2.34
C GLY A 171 -7.98 26.42 1.33
N GLU A 172 -8.22 27.72 1.25
CA GLU A 172 -9.26 28.32 0.39
C GLU A 172 -9.03 28.01 -1.10
N GLU A 173 -7.77 28.04 -1.56
CA GLU A 173 -7.43 27.79 -2.97
C GLU A 173 -7.78 26.35 -3.40
N ARG A 174 -7.50 25.36 -2.58
CA ARG A 174 -7.83 23.96 -2.91
C ARG A 174 -9.32 23.73 -2.81
N LEU A 175 -9.97 24.30 -1.80
CA LEU A 175 -11.41 24.17 -1.62
C LEU A 175 -12.16 24.78 -2.79
N SER A 176 -11.74 25.97 -3.29
CA SER A 176 -12.37 26.62 -4.45
C SER A 176 -12.34 25.76 -5.72
N LYS A 177 -11.28 24.96 -5.90
CA LYS A 177 -11.17 24.01 -7.04
C LYS A 177 -12.12 22.81 -6.92
N LEU A 178 -12.54 22.48 -5.70
CA LEU A 178 -13.48 21.37 -5.42
C LEU A 178 -14.93 21.85 -5.35
N THR A 179 -15.15 23.15 -5.17
CA THR A 179 -16.47 23.76 -5.04
C THR A 179 -17.06 24.04 -6.42
N ARG A 180 -18.30 23.62 -6.64
CA ARG A 180 -19.06 23.94 -7.86
C ARG A 180 -19.67 25.34 -7.76
N SER A 181 -20.21 25.84 -8.88
CA SER A 181 -20.92 27.14 -8.92
C SER A 181 -22.03 27.31 -7.89
N GLU A 182 -22.61 26.20 -7.41
CA GLU A 182 -23.71 26.14 -6.44
C GLU A 182 -23.22 26.05 -4.98
N GLY A 183 -21.92 26.21 -4.71
CA GLY A 183 -21.32 26.10 -3.40
C GLY A 183 -20.76 24.70 -3.09
N LEU A 184 -20.26 24.53 -1.87
CA LEU A 184 -19.75 23.25 -1.38
C LEU A 184 -20.92 22.31 -1.06
N ARG A 185 -20.96 21.18 -1.75
CA ARG A 185 -21.96 20.14 -1.50
C ARG A 185 -21.28 18.93 -0.88
N LEU A 186 -21.90 18.42 0.17
CA LEU A 186 -21.48 17.23 0.89
C LEU A 186 -22.52 16.10 0.73
N TRP A 187 -22.15 14.93 1.17
CA TRP A 187 -23.02 13.74 1.09
C TRP A 187 -23.20 13.14 2.48
N ARG A 188 -24.41 12.74 2.78
CA ARG A 188 -24.77 11.93 3.94
C ARG A 188 -25.62 10.74 3.51
N ALA A 189 -25.72 9.73 4.36
CA ALA A 189 -26.60 8.60 4.13
C ALA A 189 -27.38 8.31 5.41
N PRO A 190 -28.70 8.61 5.45
CA PRO A 190 -29.52 8.45 6.65
C PRO A 190 -29.74 6.99 7.02
N GLY A 191 -29.49 6.06 6.10
CA GLY A 191 -29.77 4.64 6.25
C GLY A 191 -31.05 4.20 5.57
N CYS A 192 -31.07 2.98 5.04
CA CYS A 192 -32.23 2.35 4.43
C CYS A 192 -32.16 0.82 4.65
N GLN A 193 -33.19 0.12 4.25
CA GLN A 193 -33.27 -1.33 4.40
C GLN A 193 -32.12 -2.05 3.69
N ASP A 194 -31.68 -1.59 2.52
CA ASP A 194 -30.57 -2.21 1.74
C ASP A 194 -29.21 -2.13 2.44
N CYS A 195 -28.98 -1.14 3.27
CA CYS A 195 -27.76 -1.00 4.06
C CYS A 195 -27.98 -1.30 5.56
N GLU A 196 -29.06 -2.01 5.89
CA GLU A 196 -29.42 -2.35 7.26
C GLU A 196 -29.45 -1.12 8.19
N TYR A 197 -29.94 0.00 7.66
CA TYR A 197 -30.03 1.31 8.34
C TYR A 197 -28.68 1.89 8.82
N THR A 198 -27.55 1.37 8.36
CA THR A 198 -26.24 1.87 8.72
C THR A 198 -25.81 3.13 7.94
N GLY A 199 -26.42 3.37 6.78
CA GLY A 199 -26.01 4.42 5.85
C GLY A 199 -24.77 4.07 5.01
N TYR A 200 -24.16 2.90 5.23
CA TYR A 200 -22.93 2.49 4.56
C TYR A 200 -23.08 1.14 3.84
N ASP A 201 -22.36 1.01 2.72
CA ASP A 201 -22.30 -0.22 1.93
C ASP A 201 -20.89 -0.41 1.38
N GLY A 202 -20.16 -1.32 2.01
CA GLY A 202 -18.78 -1.63 1.69
C GLY A 202 -17.76 -0.57 2.13
N ARG A 203 -16.58 -0.64 1.54
CA ARG A 203 -15.43 0.24 1.84
C ARG A 203 -14.81 0.75 0.55
N VAL A 204 -14.14 1.89 0.62
CA VAL A 204 -13.34 2.45 -0.47
C VAL A 204 -11.95 2.77 0.06
N ALA A 205 -10.94 2.51 -0.76
CA ALA A 205 -9.58 2.83 -0.39
C ALA A 205 -9.23 4.28 -0.75
N LEU A 206 -8.58 4.96 0.18
CA LEU A 206 -7.89 6.23 -0.04
C LEU A 206 -6.40 5.91 -0.17
N HIS A 207 -5.78 6.45 -1.22
CA HIS A 207 -4.39 6.18 -1.56
C HIS A 207 -3.58 7.47 -1.59
N GLU A 208 -2.37 7.40 -1.04
CA GLU A 208 -1.30 8.36 -1.22
C GLU A 208 -0.15 7.61 -1.90
N LEU A 209 0.20 7.98 -3.12
CA LEU A 209 1.27 7.34 -3.88
C LEU A 209 2.47 8.28 -3.99
N LEU A 210 3.58 7.91 -3.39
CA LEU A 210 4.89 8.49 -3.61
C LEU A 210 5.61 7.65 -4.68
N VAL A 211 5.90 8.26 -5.82
CA VAL A 211 6.77 7.66 -6.84
C VAL A 211 8.17 8.23 -6.66
N VAL A 212 9.15 7.36 -6.49
CA VAL A 212 10.53 7.77 -6.28
C VAL A 212 11.17 8.12 -7.62
N ASN A 213 11.32 9.41 -7.85
CA ASN A 213 12.08 9.99 -8.95
C ASN A 213 13.45 10.48 -8.46
N ASP A 214 14.26 11.04 -9.35
CA ASP A 214 15.62 11.50 -9.01
C ASP A 214 15.61 12.61 -7.95
N GLU A 215 14.62 13.50 -7.95
CA GLU A 215 14.48 14.55 -6.94
C GLU A 215 14.18 13.95 -5.54
N ILE A 216 13.27 12.98 -5.48
CA ILE A 216 12.95 12.28 -4.23
C ILE A 216 14.15 11.46 -3.76
N ARG A 217 14.86 10.81 -4.68
CA ARG A 217 16.05 10.02 -4.36
C ARG A 217 17.18 10.87 -3.74
N GLN A 218 17.34 12.10 -4.24
CA GLN A 218 18.30 13.07 -3.68
C GLN A 218 17.85 13.68 -2.34
N ALA A 219 16.55 13.68 -2.07
CA ALA A 219 16.00 14.21 -0.82
C ALA A 219 15.96 13.18 0.32
N ILE A 220 16.11 11.87 0.02
CA ILE A 220 16.27 10.78 0.99
C ILE A 220 17.70 10.72 1.51
#